data_a2beb4a01504a1f5645e884f19043cce
#
_entry.id   a2beb4a01504a1f5645e884f19043cce
#
_cell.length_a   1.000
_cell.length_b   1.000
_cell.length_c   1.000
_cell.angle_alpha   90.00
_cell.angle_beta   90.00
_cell.angle_gamma   90.00
#
_symmetry.space_group_name_H-M   'P 1'
#
loop_
_entity.id
_entity.type
_entity.pdbx_description
1 polymer ?
#
loop_
_entity_poly.entity_id
_entity_poly.type
_entity_poly.pdbx_seq_one_letter_code
_entity_poly.pdbx_strand_id
1 'polypeptide(L)'
;MRNIDLSSNERLSRLELNEETSISAILIQECAFQSITDILKCCSSLRELSCSYNKLTELDLSGCSNISELRCEHNQLTRLVVPQGSLLEHLYCHSNQLDEDALNTLFDSLGQVVNPAIYYPTSLRQYRISFNDNPGADDCNRSILNDKNWIVENK
;
A
#
# COMPACT_ATOMS: atom_id res chain seq x y z
N MET A 1 18.26 10.74 0.18
CA MET A 1 16.92 10.22 0.48
C MET A 1 16.55 10.70 1.87
N ARG A 2 15.36 11.23 2.06
CA ARG A 2 14.87 11.69 3.38
C ARG A 2 13.81 10.71 3.86
N ASN A 3 13.95 10.23 5.07
CA ASN A 3 13.00 9.33 5.70
C ASN A 3 12.41 10.03 6.92
N ILE A 4 11.14 9.81 7.15
CA ILE A 4 10.41 10.22 8.35
C ILE A 4 10.02 8.94 9.08
N ASP A 5 10.42 8.81 10.33
CA ASP A 5 9.98 7.74 11.22
C ASP A 5 9.41 8.34 12.50
N LEU A 6 8.11 8.20 12.65
CA LEU A 6 7.30 8.66 13.77
C LEU A 6 6.49 7.50 14.37
N SER A 7 6.91 6.28 14.11
CA SER A 7 6.22 5.06 14.54
C SER A 7 6.06 5.00 16.07
N SER A 8 5.04 4.24 16.49
CA SER A 8 4.74 3.99 17.92
C SER A 8 4.46 5.25 18.74
N ASN A 9 3.99 6.30 18.08
CA ASN A 9 3.50 7.52 18.73
C ASN A 9 1.97 7.45 18.82
N GLU A 10 1.42 6.66 19.72
CA GLU A 10 0.00 6.33 19.86
C GLU A 10 -0.95 7.53 19.92
N ARG A 11 -0.46 8.72 20.24
CA ARG A 11 -1.23 9.97 20.33
C ARG A 11 -1.06 10.86 19.12
N LEU A 12 -0.13 10.55 18.21
CA LEU A 12 0.13 11.35 17.02
C LEU A 12 -0.99 11.13 16.00
N SER A 13 -1.72 12.18 15.69
CA SER A 13 -2.88 12.13 14.78
C SER A 13 -2.80 13.12 13.63
N ARG A 14 -1.78 13.99 13.63
CA ARG A 14 -1.57 14.99 12.59
C ARG A 14 -0.08 15.20 12.32
N LEU A 15 0.27 15.30 11.07
CA LEU A 15 1.58 15.69 10.57
C LEU A 15 1.36 16.65 9.41
N GLU A 16 2.07 17.77 9.40
CA GLU A 16 2.05 18.74 8.31
C GLU A 16 3.42 18.78 7.65
N LEU A 17 3.43 18.71 6.33
CA LEU A 17 4.62 18.90 5.50
C LEU A 17 4.40 20.19 4.70
N ASN A 18 5.28 21.16 4.87
CA ASN A 18 5.07 22.52 4.34
C ASN A 18 5.54 22.71 2.90
N GLU A 19 6.23 21.74 2.30
CA GLU A 19 6.80 21.86 0.95
C GLU A 19 6.86 20.50 0.26
N GLU A 20 6.95 20.48 -1.08
CA GLU A 20 7.32 19.29 -1.82
C GLU A 20 8.68 18.79 -1.34
N THR A 21 8.67 17.72 -0.61
CA THR A 21 9.87 17.15 -0.01
C THR A 21 10.25 15.89 -0.78
N SER A 22 11.56 15.75 -1.06
CA SER A 22 12.09 14.49 -1.62
C SER A 22 12.11 13.38 -0.55
N ILE A 23 10.96 13.14 0.07
CA ILE A 23 10.77 12.07 1.06
C ILE A 23 10.62 10.76 0.30
N SER A 24 11.42 9.78 0.69
CA SER A 24 11.39 8.45 0.08
C SER A 24 10.72 7.39 0.97
N ALA A 25 10.70 7.60 2.28
CA ALA A 25 10.00 6.71 3.21
C ALA A 25 9.26 7.50 4.30
N ILE A 26 8.05 7.06 4.62
CA ILE A 26 7.23 7.54 5.74
C ILE A 26 6.81 6.33 6.56
N LEU A 27 7.23 6.31 7.83
CA LEU A 27 6.91 5.28 8.80
C LEU A 27 6.10 5.94 9.94
N ILE A 28 4.82 5.63 10.02
CA ILE A 28 3.85 6.19 10.97
C ILE A 28 2.91 5.11 11.51
N GLN A 29 3.41 3.89 11.62
CA GLN A 29 2.63 2.80 12.20
C GLN A 29 2.41 3.01 13.70
N GLU A 30 1.34 2.40 14.22
CA GLU A 30 0.96 2.49 15.64
C GLU A 30 0.79 3.94 16.12
N CYS A 31 0.07 4.73 15.33
CA CYS A 31 -0.29 6.12 15.63
C CYS A 31 -1.81 6.26 15.74
N ALA A 32 -2.32 7.50 15.69
CA ALA A 32 -3.74 7.77 15.76
C ALA A 32 -4.29 8.51 14.54
N PHE A 33 -3.66 8.34 13.36
CA PHE A 33 -4.08 9.01 12.14
C PHE A 33 -5.44 8.50 11.67
N GLN A 34 -6.35 9.42 11.36
CA GLN A 34 -7.62 9.15 10.70
C GLN A 34 -7.55 9.46 9.19
N SER A 35 -6.63 10.32 8.79
CA SER A 35 -6.32 10.64 7.40
C SER A 35 -4.86 11.08 7.26
N ILE A 36 -4.25 10.74 6.13
CA ILE A 36 -2.90 11.18 5.73
C ILE A 36 -2.90 11.80 4.33
N THR A 37 -4.05 12.15 3.81
CA THR A 37 -4.23 12.69 2.45
C THR A 37 -3.36 13.92 2.20
N ASP A 38 -3.29 14.85 3.16
CA ASP A 38 -2.50 16.07 3.00
C ASP A 38 -0.98 15.81 3.01
N ILE A 39 -0.54 14.80 3.75
CA ILE A 39 0.85 14.36 3.75
C ILE A 39 1.22 13.82 2.35
N LEU A 40 0.37 12.99 1.77
CA LEU A 40 0.65 12.30 0.50
C LEU A 40 0.71 13.25 -0.70
N LYS A 41 -0.02 14.38 -0.67
CA LYS A 41 0.05 15.43 -1.71
C LYS A 41 1.47 15.99 -1.92
N CYS A 42 2.31 15.95 -0.89
CA CYS A 42 3.66 16.47 -0.89
C CYS A 42 4.74 15.41 -1.17
N CYS A 43 4.35 14.17 -1.49
CA CYS A 43 5.26 13.02 -1.46
C CYS A 43 5.36 12.27 -2.80
N SER A 44 5.52 12.99 -3.92
CA SER A 44 5.65 12.39 -5.26
C SER A 44 6.86 11.43 -5.42
N SER A 45 7.89 11.57 -4.57
CA SER A 45 9.08 10.72 -4.56
C SER A 45 8.98 9.51 -3.61
N LEU A 46 7.81 9.31 -2.98
CA LEU A 46 7.61 8.26 -1.97
C LEU A 46 7.78 6.87 -2.58
N ARG A 47 8.60 6.04 -1.92
CA ARG A 47 8.85 4.64 -2.29
C ARG A 47 8.31 3.66 -1.25
N GLU A 48 8.32 4.07 0.01
CA GLU A 48 7.87 3.25 1.12
C GLU A 48 6.91 4.03 2.00
N LEU A 49 5.74 3.44 2.27
CA LEU A 49 4.78 3.94 3.24
C LEU A 49 4.41 2.81 4.19
N SER A 50 4.66 3.03 5.49
CA SER A 50 4.15 2.18 6.56
C SER A 50 3.21 2.99 7.45
N CYS A 51 1.92 2.72 7.33
CA CYS A 51 0.85 3.38 8.09
C CYS A 51 -0.09 2.37 8.77
N SER A 52 0.39 1.16 9.01
CA SER A 52 -0.35 0.11 9.71
C SER A 52 -0.71 0.51 11.15
N TYR A 53 -1.74 -0.15 11.70
CA TYR A 53 -2.22 0.11 13.07
C TYR A 53 -2.58 1.59 13.32
N ASN A 54 -3.37 2.14 12.43
CA ASN A 54 -3.95 3.48 12.54
C ASN A 54 -5.50 3.40 12.48
N LYS A 55 -6.16 4.51 12.17
CA LYS A 55 -7.62 4.62 12.06
C LYS A 55 -8.04 5.16 10.69
N LEU A 56 -7.26 4.86 9.66
CA LEU A 56 -7.50 5.33 8.30
C LEU A 56 -8.74 4.65 7.72
N THR A 57 -9.63 5.43 7.12
CA THR A 57 -10.83 4.94 6.43
C THR A 57 -10.66 4.91 4.92
N GLU A 58 -9.78 5.75 4.41
CA GLU A 58 -9.42 5.84 2.99
C GLU A 58 -7.92 6.07 2.85
N LEU A 59 -7.34 5.56 1.76
CA LEU A 59 -5.96 5.81 1.40
C LEU A 59 -5.84 5.97 -0.12
N ASP A 60 -5.44 7.15 -0.57
CA ASP A 60 -5.26 7.47 -1.98
C ASP A 60 -3.79 7.82 -2.27
N LEU A 61 -3.13 6.92 -2.98
CA LEU A 61 -1.73 7.01 -3.39
C LEU A 61 -1.59 7.33 -4.89
N SER A 62 -2.65 7.77 -5.57
CA SER A 62 -2.62 8.03 -7.02
C SER A 62 -1.51 9.00 -7.43
N GLY A 63 -1.10 9.93 -6.56
CA GLY A 63 0.03 10.85 -6.76
C GLY A 63 1.42 10.28 -6.47
N CYS A 64 1.52 9.08 -5.87
CA CYS A 64 2.78 8.47 -5.43
C CYS A 64 3.29 7.44 -6.45
N SER A 65 3.62 7.86 -7.67
CA SER A 65 3.97 6.96 -8.78
C SER A 65 5.21 6.09 -8.55
N ASN A 66 6.04 6.42 -7.56
CA ASN A 66 7.26 5.69 -7.25
C ASN A 66 7.09 4.68 -6.09
N ILE A 67 5.88 4.52 -5.55
CA ILE A 67 5.64 3.62 -4.43
C ILE A 67 5.99 2.18 -4.79
N SER A 68 6.81 1.53 -3.98
CA SER A 68 7.27 0.15 -4.15
C SER A 68 6.89 -0.75 -2.98
N GLU A 69 6.71 -0.19 -1.79
CA GLU A 69 6.25 -0.91 -0.61
C GLU A 69 5.16 -0.12 0.12
N LEU A 70 4.04 -0.80 0.38
CA LEU A 70 2.92 -0.25 1.14
C LEU A 70 2.50 -1.23 2.24
N ARG A 71 2.54 -0.73 3.48
CA ARG A 71 2.01 -1.39 4.67
C ARG A 71 0.89 -0.53 5.25
N CYS A 72 -0.33 -0.99 5.08
CA CYS A 72 -1.54 -0.30 5.58
C CYS A 72 -2.50 -1.26 6.30
N GLU A 73 -1.98 -2.42 6.72
CA GLU A 73 -2.76 -3.40 7.48
C GLU A 73 -3.25 -2.84 8.82
N HIS A 74 -4.28 -3.47 9.39
CA HIS A 74 -4.88 -3.06 10.66
C HIS A 74 -5.32 -1.59 10.68
N ASN A 75 -6.15 -1.23 9.72
CA ASN A 75 -6.85 0.06 9.63
C ASN A 75 -8.37 -0.18 9.47
N GLN A 76 -9.10 0.81 8.99
CA GLN A 76 -10.54 0.76 8.72
C GLN A 76 -10.82 1.09 7.26
N LEU A 77 -9.88 0.77 6.35
CA LEU A 77 -9.95 1.17 4.95
C LEU A 77 -11.12 0.52 4.24
N THR A 78 -12.02 1.32 3.72
CA THR A 78 -13.06 0.93 2.77
C THR A 78 -12.65 1.22 1.33
N ARG A 79 -11.62 2.06 1.14
CA ARG A 79 -11.08 2.45 -0.16
C ARG A 79 -9.56 2.54 -0.11
N LEU A 80 -8.91 1.85 -1.04
CA LEU A 80 -7.46 1.91 -1.25
C LEU A 80 -7.18 2.13 -2.74
N VAL A 81 -6.53 3.25 -3.07
CA VAL A 81 -6.16 3.59 -4.45
C VAL A 81 -4.64 3.61 -4.56
N VAL A 82 -4.13 2.85 -5.51
CA VAL A 82 -2.73 2.87 -5.91
C VAL A 82 -2.59 3.37 -7.35
N PRO A 83 -1.43 3.92 -7.75
CA PRO A 83 -1.23 4.35 -9.13
C PRO A 83 -1.47 3.20 -10.11
N GLN A 84 -2.14 3.49 -11.23
CA GLN A 84 -2.37 2.49 -12.29
C GLN A 84 -1.03 1.98 -12.83
N GLY A 85 -0.86 0.68 -12.91
CA GLY A 85 0.39 0.05 -13.31
C GLY A 85 1.53 0.33 -12.33
N SER A 86 1.21 0.45 -11.03
CA SER A 86 2.13 0.82 -9.97
C SER A 86 3.40 -0.03 -9.94
N LEU A 87 4.47 0.55 -9.41
CA LEU A 87 5.75 -0.13 -9.17
C LEU A 87 5.76 -0.93 -7.85
N LEU A 88 4.59 -1.13 -7.24
CA LEU A 88 4.47 -1.90 -6.00
C LEU A 88 5.04 -3.31 -6.18
N GLU A 89 5.89 -3.70 -5.24
CA GLU A 89 6.44 -5.04 -5.09
C GLU A 89 5.83 -5.73 -3.87
N HIS A 90 5.53 -4.96 -2.82
CA HIS A 90 4.94 -5.45 -1.58
C HIS A 90 3.74 -4.62 -1.17
N LEU A 91 2.59 -5.26 -1.01
CA LEU A 91 1.35 -4.65 -0.57
C LEU A 91 0.75 -5.46 0.58
N TYR A 92 0.67 -4.85 1.76
CA TYR A 92 0.04 -5.42 2.94
C TYR A 92 -1.17 -4.57 3.31
N CYS A 93 -2.37 -5.09 3.03
CA CYS A 93 -3.65 -4.42 3.29
C CYS A 93 -4.68 -5.31 4.00
N HIS A 94 -4.22 -6.40 4.62
CA HIS A 94 -5.07 -7.28 5.41
C HIS A 94 -5.65 -6.56 6.65
N SER A 95 -6.68 -7.14 7.25
CA SER A 95 -7.33 -6.58 8.45
C SER A 95 -7.80 -5.13 8.25
N ASN A 96 -8.60 -4.92 7.20
CA ASN A 96 -9.25 -3.67 6.86
C ASN A 96 -10.76 -3.89 6.60
N GLN A 97 -11.44 -2.98 5.89
CA GLN A 97 -12.86 -3.03 5.59
C GLN A 97 -13.10 -2.98 4.06
N LEU A 98 -12.15 -3.50 3.27
CA LEU A 98 -12.29 -3.58 1.81
C LEU A 98 -13.30 -4.66 1.44
N ASP A 99 -14.34 -4.29 0.70
CA ASP A 99 -15.30 -5.22 0.12
C ASP A 99 -14.77 -5.85 -1.18
N GLU A 100 -15.57 -6.71 -1.79
CA GLU A 100 -15.24 -7.40 -3.04
C GLU A 100 -14.89 -6.41 -4.16
N ASP A 101 -15.71 -5.38 -4.36
CA ASP A 101 -15.52 -4.39 -5.42
C ASP A 101 -14.25 -3.55 -5.20
N ALA A 102 -13.97 -3.16 -3.95
CA ALA A 102 -12.76 -2.43 -3.59
C ALA A 102 -11.50 -3.28 -3.83
N LEU A 103 -11.52 -4.57 -3.48
CA LEU A 103 -10.41 -5.48 -3.73
C LEU A 103 -10.21 -5.75 -5.22
N ASN A 104 -11.27 -6.00 -5.98
CA ASN A 104 -11.17 -6.23 -7.42
C ASN A 104 -10.63 -4.97 -8.14
N THR A 105 -11.10 -3.78 -7.77
CA THR A 105 -10.59 -2.51 -8.29
C THR A 105 -9.11 -2.30 -7.97
N LEU A 106 -8.70 -2.63 -6.74
CA LEU A 106 -7.30 -2.59 -6.32
C LEU A 106 -6.44 -3.53 -7.16
N PHE A 107 -6.87 -4.78 -7.34
CA PHE A 107 -6.12 -5.79 -8.12
C PHE A 107 -5.97 -5.37 -9.59
N ASP A 108 -7.01 -4.76 -10.18
CA ASP A 108 -6.96 -4.23 -11.55
C ASP A 108 -5.93 -3.11 -11.71
N SER A 109 -5.71 -2.30 -10.68
CA SER A 109 -4.74 -1.20 -10.70
C SER A 109 -3.29 -1.64 -10.56
N LEU A 110 -3.03 -2.83 -10.00
CA LEU A 110 -1.68 -3.35 -9.82
C LEU A 110 -0.97 -3.60 -11.16
N GLY A 111 0.34 -3.33 -11.18
CA GLY A 111 1.17 -3.60 -12.34
C GLY A 111 1.29 -5.09 -12.65
N GLN A 112 1.44 -5.42 -13.94
CA GLN A 112 1.76 -6.78 -14.36
C GLN A 112 3.22 -7.08 -14.07
N VAL A 113 3.47 -8.17 -13.38
CA VAL A 113 4.82 -8.65 -13.09
C VAL A 113 5.34 -9.39 -14.30
N VAL A 114 6.32 -8.82 -14.97
CA VAL A 114 7.08 -9.56 -16.00
C VAL A 114 7.90 -10.62 -15.28
N ASN A 115 7.63 -11.90 -15.59
CA ASN A 115 8.26 -13.02 -14.89
C ASN A 115 9.79 -12.89 -14.90
N PRO A 116 10.44 -12.62 -13.77
CA PRO A 116 11.89 -12.40 -13.74
C PRO A 116 12.70 -13.65 -14.10
N ALA A 117 12.11 -14.83 -14.01
CA ALA A 117 12.77 -16.09 -14.38
C ALA A 117 13.15 -16.16 -15.87
N ILE A 118 12.53 -15.35 -16.73
CA ILE A 118 12.84 -15.33 -18.16
C ILE A 118 14.05 -14.45 -18.45
N TYR A 119 14.24 -13.37 -17.69
CA TYR A 119 15.30 -12.37 -17.95
C TYR A 119 16.44 -12.37 -16.94
N TYR A 120 16.16 -12.71 -15.66
CA TYR A 120 17.15 -12.71 -14.59
C TYR A 120 16.88 -13.87 -13.62
N PRO A 121 17.41 -15.07 -13.88
CA PRO A 121 17.17 -16.27 -13.04
C PRO A 121 17.70 -16.16 -11.61
N THR A 122 18.42 -15.08 -11.26
CA THR A 122 18.99 -14.84 -9.92
C THR A 122 18.33 -13.69 -9.18
N SER A 123 17.42 -12.90 -9.77
CA SER A 123 16.71 -11.83 -9.08
C SER A 123 15.36 -12.32 -8.57
N LEU A 124 15.32 -12.65 -7.30
CA LEU A 124 14.13 -13.09 -6.55
C LEU A 124 13.21 -11.91 -6.19
N ARG A 125 12.90 -10.99 -7.11
CA ARG A 125 11.84 -10.02 -6.86
C ARG A 125 10.52 -10.76 -6.84
N GLN A 126 9.94 -10.90 -5.67
CA GLN A 126 8.63 -11.52 -5.47
C GLN A 126 7.63 -10.42 -5.17
N TYR A 127 6.68 -10.24 -6.03
CA TYR A 127 5.56 -9.32 -5.83
C TYR A 127 4.55 -10.00 -4.92
N ARG A 128 4.30 -9.42 -3.76
CA ARG A 128 3.53 -10.05 -2.70
C ARG A 128 2.39 -9.16 -2.24
N ILE A 129 1.25 -9.77 -2.02
CA ILE A 129 0.08 -9.10 -1.47
C ILE A 129 -0.53 -9.94 -0.34
N SER A 130 -0.94 -9.28 0.74
CA SER A 130 -1.82 -9.86 1.76
C SER A 130 -3.05 -8.98 1.93
N PHE A 131 -4.23 -9.57 1.83
CA PHE A 131 -5.52 -8.90 1.92
C PHE A 131 -6.57 -9.69 2.71
N ASN A 132 -6.16 -10.76 3.40
CA ASN A 132 -7.05 -11.53 4.29
C ASN A 132 -7.67 -10.61 5.37
N ASP A 133 -8.70 -11.10 6.06
CA ASP A 133 -9.43 -10.35 7.09
C ASP A 133 -10.01 -9.01 6.59
N ASN A 134 -10.36 -8.95 5.31
CA ASN A 134 -11.23 -7.95 4.71
C ASN A 134 -12.60 -8.59 4.41
N PRO A 135 -13.70 -7.84 4.45
CA PRO A 135 -15.03 -8.39 4.15
C PRO A 135 -15.14 -9.05 2.78
N GLY A 136 -14.44 -8.51 1.77
CA GLY A 136 -14.45 -9.05 0.41
C GLY A 136 -13.39 -10.12 0.12
N ALA A 137 -12.58 -10.54 1.10
CA ALA A 137 -11.42 -11.39 0.85
C ALA A 137 -11.77 -12.79 0.32
N ASP A 138 -12.92 -13.35 0.69
CA ASP A 138 -13.36 -14.68 0.24
C ASP A 138 -14.02 -14.64 -1.14
N ASP A 139 -14.65 -13.51 -1.49
CA ASP A 139 -15.49 -13.35 -2.68
C ASP A 139 -14.74 -12.68 -3.87
N CYS A 140 -13.62 -12.00 -3.62
CA CYS A 140 -12.89 -11.26 -4.64
C CYS A 140 -12.28 -12.15 -5.73
N ASN A 141 -12.12 -11.59 -6.92
CA ASN A 141 -11.59 -12.29 -8.08
C ASN A 141 -10.05 -12.43 -8.03
N ARG A 142 -9.57 -13.46 -7.36
CA ARG A 142 -8.13 -13.76 -7.23
C ARG A 142 -7.44 -14.11 -8.56
N SER A 143 -8.20 -14.43 -9.64
CA SER A 143 -7.58 -14.72 -10.93
C SER A 143 -6.84 -13.51 -11.50
N ILE A 144 -7.29 -12.28 -11.18
CA ILE A 144 -6.61 -11.04 -11.58
C ILE A 144 -5.16 -11.01 -11.05
N LEU A 145 -4.94 -11.43 -9.81
CA LEU A 145 -3.60 -11.49 -9.22
C LEU A 145 -2.74 -12.59 -9.84
N ASN A 146 -3.35 -13.76 -10.11
CA ASN A 146 -2.66 -14.86 -10.76
C ASN A 146 -2.20 -14.48 -12.18
N ASP A 147 -3.07 -13.85 -12.96
CA ASP A 147 -2.78 -13.39 -14.32
C ASP A 147 -1.67 -12.33 -14.34
N LYS A 148 -1.52 -11.59 -13.26
CA LYS A 148 -0.48 -10.58 -13.05
C LYS A 148 0.77 -11.12 -12.35
N ASN A 149 0.83 -12.41 -12.01
CA ASN A 149 1.94 -13.10 -11.33
C ASN A 149 2.23 -12.56 -9.91
N TRP A 150 1.21 -12.10 -9.19
CA TRP A 150 1.33 -11.73 -7.79
C TRP A 150 1.21 -12.96 -6.88
N ILE A 151 1.99 -12.99 -5.81
CA ILE A 151 1.94 -14.03 -4.78
C ILE A 151 1.06 -13.56 -3.65
N VAL A 152 -0.01 -14.31 -3.36
CA VAL A 152 -0.89 -14.04 -2.22
C VAL A 152 -0.29 -14.65 -0.95
N GLU A 153 -0.10 -13.82 0.08
CA GLU A 153 0.32 -14.24 1.41
C GLU A 153 -0.86 -14.20 2.38
N ASN A 154 -1.00 -15.22 3.19
CA ASN A 154 -1.92 -15.21 4.34
C ASN A 154 -1.11 -14.84 5.58
N LYS A 155 -1.44 -13.74 6.19
CA LYS A 155 -0.80 -13.26 7.43
C LYS A 155 -1.78 -13.15 8.56
#